data_03ffac16927f8d9413730720f28cc897
#
_entry.id   03ffac16927f8d9413730720f28cc897
#
_cell.length_a   1.000
_cell.length_b   1.000
_cell.length_c   1.000
_cell.angle_alpha   90.00
_cell.angle_beta   90.00
_cell.angle_gamma   90.00
#
_symmetry.space_group_name_H-M   'P 1'
#
loop_
_entity.id
_entity.type
_entity.pdbx_description
1 polymer ?
#
loop_
_entity_poly.entity_id
_entity_poly.type
_entity_poly.pdbx_seq_one_letter_code
_entity_poly.pdbx_strand_id
1 'polypeptide(L)'
;EIAAGGETAARDMARRFDGWEGEVIASPETRKAAAAVLPDQIKADIRFAHTNIARFAQAQRDSIGDTEVEILPGLRAGQRQIPVSAAGCYVPGGRYAHIASAIMTVTTAKVAGVGHIIACSPPRPGTGIPPAIVYAMDLCGADTILNMGGVQAVAAMATGLFGLPRADILVGPGNQYVAEAKRILFGQVGIDMVAGPTDLLILAD
;
A
#
# COMPACT_ATOMS: atom_id res chain seq x y z
N GLU A 1 16.61 13.03 7.68
CA GLU A 1 15.81 14.24 7.96
C GLU A 1 14.50 13.88 8.66
N ILE A 2 13.63 13.01 8.09
CA ILE A 2 12.31 12.68 8.68
C ILE A 2 12.45 12.00 10.04
N ALA A 3 13.42 11.09 10.24
CA ALA A 3 13.64 10.43 11.52
C ALA A 3 13.95 11.41 12.68
N ALA A 4 14.56 12.56 12.37
CA ALA A 4 14.87 13.61 13.36
C ALA A 4 13.81 14.70 13.43
N GLY A 5 13.17 15.05 12.29
CA GLY A 5 12.22 16.15 12.18
C GLY A 5 10.74 15.74 12.25
N GLY A 6 10.47 14.43 12.28
CA GLY A 6 9.11 13.89 12.43
C GLY A 6 8.12 14.38 11.39
N GLU A 7 6.90 14.65 11.84
CA GLU A 7 5.78 15.09 11.00
C GLU A 7 6.04 16.42 10.29
N THR A 8 6.74 17.35 10.93
CA THR A 8 7.09 18.63 10.33
C THR A 8 7.97 18.42 9.11
N ALA A 9 9.03 17.62 9.21
CA ALA A 9 9.89 17.32 8.07
C ALA A 9 9.15 16.57 6.96
N ALA A 10 8.25 15.66 7.31
CA ALA A 10 7.44 14.94 6.32
C ALA A 10 6.49 15.87 5.56
N ARG A 11 5.85 16.83 6.26
CA ARG A 11 4.99 17.86 5.63
C ARG A 11 5.79 18.82 4.75
N ASP A 12 6.98 19.24 5.18
CA ASP A 12 7.85 20.12 4.38
C ASP A 12 8.30 19.41 3.09
N MET A 13 8.61 18.14 3.16
CA MET A 13 8.92 17.34 1.98
C MET A 13 7.69 17.17 1.06
N ALA A 14 6.50 16.92 1.60
CA ALA A 14 5.28 16.85 0.82
C ALA A 14 4.99 18.16 0.09
N ARG A 15 5.17 19.30 0.77
CA ARG A 15 5.06 20.62 0.15
C ARG A 15 6.09 20.80 -0.97
N ARG A 16 7.35 20.44 -0.72
CA ARG A 16 8.45 20.63 -1.65
C ARG A 16 8.37 19.73 -2.88
N PHE A 17 8.01 18.45 -2.70
CA PHE A 17 8.09 17.43 -3.76
C PHE A 17 6.75 17.10 -4.40
N ASP A 18 5.66 17.14 -3.63
CA ASP A 18 4.32 16.86 -4.13
C ASP A 18 3.51 18.15 -4.39
N GLY A 19 4.01 19.33 -3.95
CA GLY A 19 3.25 20.58 -4.00
C GLY A 19 1.96 20.51 -3.16
N TRP A 20 1.96 19.73 -2.07
CA TRP A 20 0.78 19.46 -1.27
C TRP A 20 0.86 20.12 0.11
N GLU A 21 -0.15 20.93 0.41
CA GLU A 21 -0.32 21.62 1.70
C GLU A 21 -1.65 21.25 2.39
N GLY A 22 -2.46 20.39 1.75
CA GLY A 22 -3.73 19.95 2.29
C GLY A 22 -3.60 18.88 3.37
N GLU A 23 -4.73 18.30 3.74
CA GLU A 23 -4.79 17.24 4.74
C GLU A 23 -3.94 16.04 4.34
N VAL A 24 -3.15 15.51 5.29
CA VAL A 24 -2.31 14.35 5.07
C VAL A 24 -3.13 13.08 5.00
N ILE A 25 -4.18 12.97 5.81
CA ILE A 25 -5.08 11.81 5.82
C ILE A 25 -6.36 12.18 5.06
N ALA A 26 -6.72 11.37 4.07
CA ALA A 26 -7.98 11.53 3.35
C ALA A 26 -9.17 11.21 4.28
N SER A 27 -10.03 12.22 4.51
CA SER A 27 -11.20 12.06 5.34
C SER A 27 -12.24 11.12 4.72
N PRO A 28 -13.21 10.59 5.50
CA PRO A 28 -14.33 9.83 4.97
C PRO A 28 -15.10 10.60 3.89
N GLU A 29 -15.24 11.93 4.04
CA GLU A 29 -15.90 12.80 3.07
C GLU A 29 -15.12 12.84 1.75
N THR A 30 -13.79 12.94 1.81
CA THR A 30 -12.92 12.89 0.63
C THR A 30 -13.06 11.56 -0.11
N ARG A 31 -13.09 10.43 0.61
CA ARG A 31 -13.30 9.09 0.01
C ARG A 31 -14.67 9.00 -0.68
N LYS A 32 -15.73 9.47 -0.01
CA LYS A 32 -17.08 9.49 -0.56
C LYS A 32 -17.20 10.41 -1.78
N ALA A 33 -16.57 11.57 -1.75
CA ALA A 33 -16.54 12.50 -2.88
C ALA A 33 -15.81 11.88 -4.08
N ALA A 34 -14.69 11.20 -3.85
CA ALA A 34 -13.96 10.48 -4.89
C ALA A 34 -14.83 9.43 -5.58
N ALA A 35 -15.60 8.66 -4.83
CA ALA A 35 -16.54 7.68 -5.38
C ALA A 35 -17.68 8.34 -6.18
N ALA A 36 -18.16 9.51 -5.75
CA ALA A 36 -19.29 10.20 -6.37
C ALA A 36 -18.98 10.77 -7.76
N VAL A 37 -17.73 11.22 -8.00
CA VAL A 37 -17.33 11.84 -9.27
C VAL A 37 -16.92 10.83 -10.35
N LEU A 38 -16.80 9.54 -10.02
CA LEU A 38 -16.38 8.52 -10.97
C LEU A 38 -17.55 8.02 -11.81
N PRO A 39 -17.38 7.85 -13.13
CA PRO A 39 -18.34 7.17 -13.99
C PRO A 39 -18.61 5.75 -13.50
N ASP A 40 -19.86 5.30 -13.66
CA ASP A 40 -20.25 3.95 -13.21
C ASP A 40 -19.48 2.83 -13.91
N GLN A 41 -19.11 3.02 -15.18
CA GLN A 41 -18.27 2.06 -15.89
C GLN A 41 -16.89 1.91 -15.22
N ILE A 42 -16.24 3.00 -14.86
CA ILE A 42 -14.92 2.96 -14.18
C ILE A 42 -15.05 2.24 -12.82
N LYS A 43 -16.12 2.51 -12.07
CA LYS A 43 -16.38 1.78 -10.82
C LYS A 43 -16.60 0.29 -11.05
N ALA A 44 -17.29 -0.07 -12.12
CA ALA A 44 -17.53 -1.47 -12.49
C ALA A 44 -16.23 -2.18 -12.87
N ASP A 45 -15.35 -1.53 -13.64
CA ASP A 45 -14.05 -2.08 -14.06
C ASP A 45 -13.13 -2.29 -12.85
N ILE A 46 -13.10 -1.32 -11.93
CA ILE A 46 -12.32 -1.43 -10.68
C ILE A 46 -12.85 -2.58 -9.81
N ARG A 47 -14.18 -2.72 -9.66
CA ARG A 47 -14.78 -3.83 -8.91
C ARG A 47 -14.49 -5.19 -9.54
N PHE A 48 -14.54 -5.26 -10.87
CA PHE A 48 -14.18 -6.48 -11.60
C PHE A 48 -12.73 -6.89 -11.34
N ALA A 49 -11.79 -5.95 -11.49
CA ALA A 49 -10.38 -6.19 -11.23
C ALA A 49 -10.14 -6.60 -9.75
N HIS A 50 -10.75 -5.88 -8.80
CA HIS A 50 -10.69 -6.21 -7.39
C HIS A 50 -11.17 -7.65 -7.10
N THR A 51 -12.32 -8.05 -7.67
CA THR A 51 -12.88 -9.39 -7.48
C THR A 51 -11.92 -10.48 -7.96
N ASN A 52 -11.27 -10.27 -9.11
CA ASN A 52 -10.31 -11.23 -9.67
C ASN A 52 -9.06 -11.35 -8.79
N ILE A 53 -8.50 -10.23 -8.35
CA ILE A 53 -7.33 -10.22 -7.46
C ILE A 53 -7.67 -10.83 -6.09
N ALA A 54 -8.83 -10.49 -5.52
CA ALA A 54 -9.26 -11.06 -4.24
C ALA A 54 -9.42 -12.59 -4.30
N ARG A 55 -10.01 -13.11 -5.39
CA ARG A 55 -10.14 -14.56 -5.59
C ARG A 55 -8.79 -15.26 -5.68
N PHE A 56 -7.85 -14.68 -6.43
CA PHE A 56 -6.52 -15.26 -6.56
C PHE A 56 -5.73 -15.18 -5.26
N ALA A 57 -5.76 -14.05 -4.56
CA ALA A 57 -5.13 -13.88 -3.27
C ALA A 57 -5.71 -14.85 -2.22
N GLN A 58 -7.04 -15.09 -2.24
CA GLN A 58 -7.67 -16.07 -1.36
C GLN A 58 -7.18 -17.50 -1.66
N ALA A 59 -7.09 -17.87 -2.94
CA ALA A 59 -6.56 -19.19 -3.32
C ALA A 59 -5.10 -19.37 -2.89
N GLN A 60 -4.28 -18.31 -2.99
CA GLN A 60 -2.90 -18.34 -2.47
C GLN A 60 -2.88 -18.51 -0.94
N ARG A 61 -3.70 -17.76 -0.21
CA ARG A 61 -3.82 -17.90 1.25
C ARG A 61 -4.26 -19.31 1.65
N ASP A 62 -5.26 -19.85 0.97
CA ASP A 62 -5.80 -21.19 1.27
C ASP A 62 -4.79 -22.32 0.97
N SER A 63 -3.79 -22.06 0.10
CA SER A 63 -2.70 -22.99 -0.18
C SER A 63 -1.63 -23.04 0.91
N ILE A 64 -1.64 -22.09 1.85
CA ILE A 64 -0.65 -21.94 2.92
C ILE A 64 -1.36 -22.24 4.24
N GLY A 65 -1.19 -23.45 4.74
CA GLY A 65 -1.80 -23.89 6.00
C GLY A 65 -0.82 -23.94 7.18
N ASP A 66 -1.38 -23.97 8.37
CA ASP A 66 -0.63 -24.36 9.57
C ASP A 66 -0.25 -25.83 9.44
N THR A 67 0.98 -26.15 9.82
CA THR A 67 1.51 -27.52 9.76
C THR A 67 2.07 -27.89 11.12
N GLU A 68 1.76 -29.07 11.61
CA GLU A 68 2.38 -29.64 12.80
C GLU A 68 2.64 -31.14 12.56
N VAL A 69 3.85 -31.57 12.86
CA VAL A 69 4.27 -32.96 12.68
C VAL A 69 5.08 -33.43 13.87
N GLU A 70 4.86 -34.66 14.29
CA GLU A 70 5.69 -35.33 15.30
C GLU A 70 6.94 -35.87 14.62
N ILE A 71 8.10 -35.31 14.98
CA ILE A 71 9.41 -35.66 14.41
C ILE A 71 9.99 -36.91 15.09
N LEU A 72 9.85 -36.96 16.40
CA LEU A 72 10.20 -38.08 17.25
C LEU A 72 9.11 -38.22 18.32
N PRO A 73 8.97 -39.37 18.99
CA PRO A 73 8.01 -39.52 20.06
C PRO A 73 8.12 -38.42 21.12
N GLY A 74 7.06 -37.64 21.28
CA GLY A 74 6.99 -36.49 22.17
C GLY A 74 7.64 -35.17 21.66
N LEU A 75 8.31 -35.17 20.49
CA LEU A 75 8.87 -33.97 19.88
C LEU A 75 8.03 -33.58 18.67
N ARG A 76 7.33 -32.43 18.76
CA ARG A 76 6.50 -31.86 17.68
C ARG A 76 7.13 -30.60 17.15
N ALA A 77 7.12 -30.43 15.84
CA ALA A 77 7.53 -29.21 15.15
C ALA A 77 6.39 -28.74 14.23
N GLY A 78 6.26 -27.42 14.08
CA GLY A 78 5.21 -26.86 13.23
C GLY A 78 5.49 -25.43 12.81
N GLN A 79 4.65 -24.93 11.92
CA GLN A 79 4.62 -23.53 11.50
C GLN A 79 3.19 -23.01 11.54
N ARG A 80 3.06 -21.70 11.79
CA ARG A 80 1.79 -21.00 11.77
C ARG A 80 1.88 -19.79 10.85
N GLN A 81 0.79 -19.49 10.16
CA GLN A 81 0.65 -18.30 9.33
C GLN A 81 0.02 -17.18 10.16
N ILE A 82 0.84 -16.25 10.62
CA ILE A 82 0.40 -15.13 11.47
C ILE A 82 0.44 -13.84 10.64
N PRO A 83 -0.71 -13.19 10.41
CA PRO A 83 -0.74 -11.89 9.74
C PRO A 83 0.06 -10.84 10.50
N VAL A 84 0.71 -9.94 9.79
CA VAL A 84 1.33 -8.75 10.38
C VAL A 84 0.26 -7.79 10.90
N SER A 85 0.61 -6.95 11.90
CA SER A 85 -0.35 -6.03 12.50
C SER A 85 -0.70 -4.87 11.58
N ALA A 86 0.28 -4.33 10.87
CA ALA A 86 0.09 -3.20 9.97
C ALA A 86 0.91 -3.33 8.68
N ALA A 87 0.32 -2.94 7.54
CA ALA A 87 1.01 -2.87 6.25
C ALA A 87 0.91 -1.48 5.65
N GLY A 88 2.02 -1.00 5.08
CA GLY A 88 2.09 0.22 4.30
C GLY A 88 2.09 -0.09 2.80
N CYS A 89 1.03 0.29 2.09
CA CYS A 89 0.82 0.06 0.67
C CYS A 89 1.15 1.31 -0.12
N TYR A 90 2.26 1.32 -0.83
CA TYR A 90 2.64 2.43 -1.70
C TYR A 90 1.99 2.29 -3.08
N VAL A 91 1.21 3.27 -3.47
CA VAL A 91 0.57 3.35 -4.79
C VAL A 91 1.23 4.48 -5.59
N PRO A 92 1.88 4.20 -6.71
CA PRO A 92 2.50 5.24 -7.51
C PRO A 92 1.50 6.28 -8.00
N GLY A 93 1.94 7.52 -8.05
CA GLY A 93 1.27 8.63 -8.72
C GLY A 93 2.03 9.06 -9.98
N GLY A 94 1.66 10.18 -10.56
CA GLY A 94 2.31 10.78 -11.70
C GLY A 94 1.41 10.92 -12.91
N ARG A 95 1.92 10.60 -14.12
CA ARG A 95 1.17 10.81 -15.38
C ARG A 95 -0.13 10.02 -15.47
N TYR A 96 -0.15 8.82 -14.92
CA TYR A 96 -1.28 7.88 -14.99
C TYR A 96 -1.78 7.52 -13.60
N ALA A 97 -3.04 7.14 -13.52
CA ALA A 97 -3.63 6.58 -12.30
C ALA A 97 -3.27 5.09 -12.19
N HIS A 98 -2.42 4.75 -11.21
CA HIS A 98 -1.98 3.37 -10.98
C HIS A 98 -3.01 2.58 -10.15
N ILE A 99 -4.24 2.45 -10.68
CA ILE A 99 -5.36 1.76 -10.02
C ILE A 99 -5.01 0.29 -9.74
N ALA A 100 -4.34 -0.38 -10.68
CA ALA A 100 -3.91 -1.76 -10.52
C ALA A 100 -2.99 -1.93 -9.31
N SER A 101 -2.06 -1.00 -9.07
CA SER A 101 -1.18 -1.05 -7.89
C SER A 101 -1.96 -0.93 -6.58
N ALA A 102 -2.97 -0.05 -6.53
CA ALA A 102 -3.85 0.07 -5.38
C ALA A 102 -4.59 -1.25 -5.10
N ILE A 103 -5.19 -1.84 -6.14
CA ILE A 103 -5.92 -3.11 -6.02
C ILE A 103 -4.97 -4.24 -5.57
N MET A 104 -3.81 -4.38 -6.22
CA MET A 104 -2.89 -5.48 -5.94
C MET A 104 -2.28 -5.41 -4.54
N THR A 105 -1.93 -4.23 -4.05
CA THR A 105 -1.29 -4.09 -2.73
C THR A 105 -2.30 -4.16 -1.60
N VAL A 106 -3.39 -3.40 -1.68
CA VAL A 106 -4.37 -3.30 -0.59
C VAL A 106 -5.21 -4.58 -0.47
N THR A 107 -5.68 -5.14 -1.61
CA THR A 107 -6.49 -6.37 -1.59
C THR A 107 -5.70 -7.56 -1.04
N THR A 108 -4.44 -7.73 -1.45
CA THR A 108 -3.62 -8.84 -0.94
C THR A 108 -3.34 -8.71 0.55
N ALA A 109 -3.06 -7.49 1.02
CA ALA A 109 -2.92 -7.23 2.45
C ALA A 109 -4.22 -7.56 3.23
N LYS A 110 -5.38 -7.16 2.68
CA LYS A 110 -6.68 -7.45 3.29
C LYS A 110 -6.98 -8.95 3.37
N VAL A 111 -6.75 -9.66 2.28
CA VAL A 111 -6.94 -11.12 2.22
C VAL A 111 -5.95 -11.84 3.13
N ALA A 112 -4.71 -11.36 3.26
CA ALA A 112 -3.72 -11.88 4.19
C ALA A 112 -4.14 -11.74 5.67
N GLY A 113 -5.14 -10.93 5.97
CA GLY A 113 -5.64 -10.71 7.33
C GLY A 113 -4.88 -9.65 8.11
N VAL A 114 -4.19 -8.73 7.42
CA VAL A 114 -3.50 -7.60 8.05
C VAL A 114 -4.48 -6.76 8.86
N GLY A 115 -4.12 -6.42 10.10
CA GLY A 115 -4.99 -5.73 11.04
C GLY A 115 -5.25 -4.27 10.69
N HIS A 116 -4.26 -3.55 10.15
CA HIS A 116 -4.39 -2.16 9.72
C HIS A 116 -3.63 -1.92 8.40
N ILE A 117 -4.33 -1.42 7.39
CA ILE A 117 -3.76 -1.19 6.07
C ILE A 117 -3.69 0.32 5.80
N ILE A 118 -2.46 0.81 5.68
CA ILE A 118 -2.17 2.20 5.33
C ILE A 118 -1.84 2.24 3.84
N ALA A 119 -2.65 2.90 3.03
CA ALA A 119 -2.33 3.13 1.63
C ALA A 119 -1.91 4.58 1.41
N CYS A 120 -0.95 4.83 0.54
CA CYS A 120 -0.54 6.18 0.18
C CYS A 120 -0.41 6.33 -1.32
N SER A 121 -0.60 7.56 -1.81
CA SER A 121 -0.29 7.92 -3.19
C SER A 121 0.08 9.40 -3.26
N PRO A 122 1.01 9.81 -4.15
CA PRO A 122 1.32 11.21 -4.35
C PRO A 122 0.07 11.99 -4.75
N PRO A 123 -0.29 13.05 -4.03
CA PRO A 123 -1.35 13.94 -4.42
C PRO A 123 -0.92 14.81 -5.61
N ARG A 124 -1.87 15.31 -6.37
CA ARG A 124 -1.65 16.36 -7.36
C ARG A 124 -1.84 17.72 -6.71
N PRO A 125 -1.03 18.73 -7.04
CA PRO A 125 -1.19 20.07 -6.49
C PRO A 125 -2.65 20.56 -6.61
N GLY A 126 -3.22 21.04 -5.51
CA GLY A 126 -4.56 21.61 -5.43
C GLY A 126 -5.73 20.63 -5.57
N THR A 127 -5.51 19.39 -5.98
CA THR A 127 -6.61 18.42 -6.24
C THR A 127 -6.53 17.13 -5.44
N GLY A 128 -5.37 16.82 -4.86
CA GLY A 128 -5.18 15.59 -4.07
C GLY A 128 -4.93 14.35 -4.92
N ILE A 129 -5.10 13.20 -4.32
CA ILE A 129 -4.96 11.91 -5.02
C ILE A 129 -6.08 11.78 -6.06
N PRO A 130 -5.79 11.28 -7.30
CA PRO A 130 -6.81 11.04 -8.31
C PRO A 130 -7.98 10.21 -7.77
N PRO A 131 -9.25 10.61 -8.01
CA PRO A 131 -10.43 9.96 -7.43
C PRO A 131 -10.49 8.45 -7.66
N ALA A 132 -10.05 7.97 -8.83
CA ALA A 132 -10.05 6.54 -9.14
C ALA A 132 -9.08 5.74 -8.25
N ILE A 133 -7.93 6.34 -7.86
CA ILE A 133 -6.98 5.71 -6.92
C ILE A 133 -7.57 5.69 -5.51
N VAL A 134 -8.14 6.81 -5.04
CA VAL A 134 -8.81 6.88 -3.73
C VAL A 134 -9.91 5.84 -3.64
N TYR A 135 -10.79 5.78 -4.66
CA TYR A 135 -11.87 4.81 -4.73
C TYR A 135 -11.36 3.36 -4.71
N ALA A 136 -10.29 3.06 -5.44
CA ALA A 136 -9.71 1.72 -5.47
C ALA A 136 -9.12 1.33 -4.09
N MET A 137 -8.37 2.23 -3.45
CA MET A 137 -7.82 1.99 -2.10
C MET A 137 -8.93 1.77 -1.07
N ASP A 138 -9.98 2.59 -1.11
CA ASP A 138 -11.12 2.50 -0.20
C ASP A 138 -11.92 1.20 -0.42
N LEU A 139 -12.26 0.87 -1.67
CA LEU A 139 -12.95 -0.36 -2.05
C LEU A 139 -12.18 -1.61 -1.61
N CYS A 140 -10.86 -1.61 -1.75
CA CYS A 140 -10.00 -2.74 -1.39
C CYS A 140 -9.80 -2.88 0.12
N GLY A 141 -10.23 -1.90 0.92
CA GLY A 141 -10.24 -1.97 2.38
C GLY A 141 -9.04 -1.33 3.05
N ALA A 142 -8.47 -0.25 2.47
CA ALA A 142 -7.49 0.57 3.17
C ALA A 142 -8.14 1.27 4.38
N ASP A 143 -7.59 1.05 5.55
CA ASP A 143 -8.08 1.68 6.79
C ASP A 143 -7.71 3.17 6.81
N THR A 144 -6.49 3.49 6.38
CA THR A 144 -6.02 4.88 6.25
C THR A 144 -5.46 5.14 4.86
N ILE A 145 -5.81 6.29 4.29
CA ILE A 145 -5.27 6.76 3.00
C ILE A 145 -4.49 8.05 3.24
N LEU A 146 -3.19 8.05 2.89
CA LEU A 146 -2.31 9.20 3.00
C LEU A 146 -2.21 9.94 1.67
N ASN A 147 -2.49 11.24 1.68
CA ASN A 147 -2.20 12.18 0.61
C ASN A 147 -0.71 12.55 0.64
N MET A 148 0.16 11.60 0.36
CA MET A 148 1.60 11.76 0.42
C MET A 148 2.28 10.75 -0.51
N GLY A 149 3.33 11.17 -1.20
CA GLY A 149 4.13 10.30 -2.08
C GLY A 149 5.58 10.19 -1.63
N GLY A 150 6.44 9.66 -2.50
CA GLY A 150 7.89 9.66 -2.34
C GLY A 150 8.41 9.02 -1.05
N VAL A 151 9.61 9.42 -0.69
CA VAL A 151 10.32 8.93 0.51
C VAL A 151 9.62 9.33 1.80
N GLN A 152 8.93 10.47 1.81
CA GLN A 152 8.23 10.98 2.98
C GLN A 152 7.02 10.10 3.35
N ALA A 153 6.30 9.57 2.37
CA ALA A 153 5.22 8.61 2.62
C ALA A 153 5.75 7.28 3.16
N VAL A 154 6.82 6.77 2.55
CA VAL A 154 7.49 5.53 3.00
C VAL A 154 7.97 5.68 4.45
N ALA A 155 8.64 6.77 4.77
CA ALA A 155 9.11 7.04 6.13
C ALA A 155 7.95 7.23 7.12
N ALA A 156 6.89 7.95 6.75
CA ALA A 156 5.72 8.15 7.59
C ALA A 156 5.05 6.82 7.98
N MET A 157 4.87 5.92 7.03
CA MET A 157 4.32 4.58 7.29
C MET A 157 5.26 3.73 8.16
N ALA A 158 6.56 3.75 7.87
CA ALA A 158 7.55 2.96 8.61
C ALA A 158 7.73 3.41 10.07
N THR A 159 7.57 4.70 10.34
CA THR A 159 7.79 5.28 11.68
C THR A 159 6.52 5.59 12.45
N GLY A 160 5.34 5.48 11.81
CA GLY A 160 4.05 5.71 12.47
C GLY A 160 3.75 7.19 12.70
N LEU A 161 4.11 8.08 11.75
CA LEU A 161 3.76 9.49 11.85
C LEU A 161 2.25 9.72 11.63
N PHE A 162 1.77 10.88 12.03
CA PHE A 162 0.36 11.31 11.88
C PHE A 162 -0.64 10.40 12.62
N GLY A 163 -0.22 9.84 13.76
CA GLY A 163 -1.05 8.95 14.56
C GLY A 163 -1.26 7.55 13.97
N LEU A 164 -0.50 7.18 12.93
CA LEU A 164 -0.58 5.86 12.31
C LEU A 164 0.11 4.79 13.16
N PRO A 165 -0.33 3.54 13.11
CA PRO A 165 0.51 2.44 13.56
C PRO A 165 1.76 2.35 12.67
N ARG A 166 2.87 1.93 13.25
CA ARG A 166 4.07 1.61 12.46
C ARG A 166 3.76 0.42 11.57
N ALA A 167 4.06 0.53 10.28
CA ALA A 167 3.95 -0.60 9.38
C ALA A 167 5.00 -1.67 9.72
N ASP A 168 4.59 -2.92 9.77
CA ASP A 168 5.47 -4.07 9.90
C ASP A 168 6.10 -4.44 8.54
N ILE A 169 5.39 -4.14 7.45
CA ILE A 169 5.84 -4.36 6.08
C ILE A 169 5.43 -3.21 5.17
N LEU A 170 6.32 -2.86 4.24
CA LEU A 170 6.08 -1.88 3.17
C LEU A 170 6.02 -2.60 1.83
N VAL A 171 4.93 -2.44 1.10
CA VAL A 171 4.70 -3.08 -0.20
C VAL A 171 4.33 -2.06 -1.27
N GLY A 172 4.55 -2.42 -2.51
CA GLY A 172 4.17 -1.63 -3.67
C GLY A 172 5.34 -1.11 -4.48
N PRO A 173 5.13 -0.91 -5.80
CA PRO A 173 6.12 -0.38 -6.71
C PRO A 173 6.28 1.13 -6.50
N GLY A 174 7.44 1.66 -6.81
CA GLY A 174 7.73 3.08 -6.76
C GLY A 174 8.89 3.46 -7.66
N ASN A 175 9.21 4.73 -7.70
CA ASN A 175 10.41 5.22 -8.39
C ASN A 175 11.69 4.84 -7.61
N GLN A 176 12.85 5.16 -8.18
CA GLN A 176 14.15 4.87 -7.55
C GLN A 176 14.28 5.41 -6.11
N TYR A 177 13.65 6.53 -5.79
CA TYR A 177 13.71 7.11 -4.44
C TYR A 177 12.87 6.29 -3.44
N VAL A 178 11.72 5.79 -3.87
CA VAL A 178 10.88 4.90 -3.06
C VAL A 178 11.58 3.55 -2.85
N ALA A 179 12.18 3.00 -3.91
CA ALA A 179 12.96 1.77 -3.81
C ALA A 179 14.13 1.92 -2.85
N GLU A 180 14.87 3.04 -2.94
CA GLU A 180 15.99 3.32 -2.03
C GLU A 180 15.52 3.54 -0.59
N ALA A 181 14.40 4.22 -0.37
CA ALA A 181 13.84 4.36 0.98
C ALA A 181 13.47 3.01 1.60
N LYS A 182 12.87 2.11 0.82
CA LYS A 182 12.58 0.73 1.26
C LYS A 182 13.88 -0.02 1.59
N ARG A 183 14.90 0.10 0.74
CA ARG A 183 16.21 -0.54 0.96
C ARG A 183 16.88 -0.07 2.26
N ILE A 184 16.84 1.23 2.54
CA ILE A 184 17.42 1.81 3.77
C ILE A 184 16.66 1.34 5.03
N LEU A 185 15.35 1.15 4.91
CA LEU A 185 14.50 0.75 6.03
C LEU A 185 14.43 -0.78 6.22
N PHE A 186 14.93 -1.55 5.26
CA PHE A 186 14.98 -3.00 5.37
C PHE A 186 15.74 -3.45 6.63
N GLY A 187 15.14 -4.35 7.38
CA GLY A 187 15.64 -4.78 8.69
C GLY A 187 15.03 -4.02 9.87
N GLN A 188 14.53 -2.79 9.65
CA GLN A 188 13.70 -2.07 10.63
C GLN A 188 12.21 -2.31 10.35
N VAL A 189 11.87 -2.48 9.09
CA VAL A 189 10.54 -2.84 8.58
C VAL A 189 10.71 -3.88 7.47
N GLY A 190 9.75 -4.79 7.32
CA GLY A 190 9.71 -5.72 6.20
C GLY A 190 9.47 -4.96 4.88
N ILE A 191 9.95 -5.50 3.78
CA ILE A 191 9.65 -4.99 2.44
C ILE A 191 9.27 -6.15 1.52
N ASP A 192 8.50 -5.86 0.46
CA ASP A 192 8.17 -6.84 -0.57
C ASP A 192 9.40 -7.26 -1.37
N MET A 193 10.09 -6.28 -1.98
CA MET A 193 11.32 -6.51 -2.75
C MET A 193 12.09 -5.20 -2.93
N VAL A 194 13.38 -5.31 -3.24
CA VAL A 194 14.15 -4.24 -3.87
C VAL A 194 14.03 -4.44 -5.39
N ALA A 195 13.33 -3.51 -6.06
CA ALA A 195 13.12 -3.60 -7.51
C ALA A 195 14.45 -3.52 -8.26
N GLY A 196 14.65 -4.47 -9.17
CA GLY A 196 15.77 -4.54 -10.10
C GLY A 196 15.34 -4.29 -11.56
N PRO A 197 16.21 -4.57 -12.54
CA PRO A 197 15.83 -4.55 -13.94
C PRO A 197 14.67 -5.48 -14.24
N THR A 198 13.79 -5.07 -15.15
CA THR A 198 12.59 -5.83 -15.52
C THR A 198 12.69 -6.29 -16.96
N ASP A 199 12.56 -7.60 -17.19
CA ASP A 199 12.32 -8.14 -18.52
C ASP A 199 10.85 -8.00 -18.89
N LEU A 200 10.58 -7.53 -20.11
CA LEU A 200 9.22 -7.34 -20.62
C LEU A 200 9.02 -8.12 -21.91
N LEU A 201 8.07 -9.04 -21.91
CA LEU A 201 7.60 -9.72 -23.11
C LEU A 201 6.24 -9.15 -23.51
N ILE A 202 6.12 -8.64 -24.74
CA ILE A 202 4.86 -8.16 -25.31
C ILE A 202 4.42 -9.17 -26.38
N LEU A 203 3.24 -9.75 -26.17
CA LEU A 203 2.54 -10.55 -27.17
C LEU A 203 1.40 -9.69 -27.72
N ALA A 204 1.42 -9.46 -29.03
CA ALA A 204 0.39 -8.69 -29.73
C ALA A 204 -0.07 -9.47 -30.97
N ASP A 205 -1.39 -9.44 -31.25
CA ASP A 205 -2.03 -9.99 -32.45
C ASP A 205 -1.98 -8.96 -33.59
#